data_b0eb20f801ed9e98b0fd82706fcf6859
#
_entry.id   b0eb20f801ed9e98b0fd82706fcf6859
#
_cell.length_a   1.000
_cell.length_b   1.000
_cell.length_c   1.000
_cell.angle_alpha   90.00
_cell.angle_beta   90.00
_cell.angle_gamma   90.00
#
_symmetry.space_group_name_H-M   'P 1'
#
loop_
_entity.id
_entity.type
_entity.pdbx_description
1 polymer ?
#
loop_
_entity_poly.entity_id
_entity_poly.type
_entity_poly.pdbx_seq_one_letter_code
_entity_poly.pdbx_strand_id
1 'polypeptide(L)'
;STQALLMLRDKNFAYLNFDNYSLLEAWDANLVMRMLDDVYPGYEYILLDEVQNLNGWDLWVSELYRLGKNLVITGSNARMLSSEMATVLTGKYLQVEMLPFSLEEFFDWNKLDLHMLKPEDITNSFVLTDDYLRNGGYPEVVASRQLTRSYLDTLFDSIIWKDVAKRHNVRNVTDLN
;
A
#
# COMPACT_ATOMS: atom_id res chain seq x y z
N SER A 1 -0.53 1.99 -2.43
CA SER A 1 -0.87 3.07 -3.40
C SER A 1 0.06 3.10 -4.61
N THR A 2 1.37 3.41 -4.43
CA THR A 2 2.33 3.67 -5.54
C THR A 2 2.39 2.54 -6.57
N GLN A 3 2.48 1.29 -6.16
CA GLN A 3 2.54 0.15 -7.08
C GLN A 3 1.24 -0.01 -7.89
N ALA A 4 0.09 0.20 -7.26
CA ALA A 4 -1.20 0.16 -7.95
C ALA A 4 -1.30 1.25 -9.04
N LEU A 5 -0.84 2.47 -8.73
CA LEU A 5 -0.77 3.56 -9.70
C LEU A 5 0.18 3.24 -10.86
N LEU A 6 1.35 2.63 -10.57
CA LEU A 6 2.29 2.21 -11.61
C LEU A 6 1.73 1.11 -12.51
N MET A 7 0.99 0.15 -11.94
CA MET A 7 0.31 -0.91 -12.72
C MET A 7 -0.76 -0.35 -13.66
N LEU A 8 -1.43 0.70 -13.26
CA LEU A 8 -2.53 1.30 -14.02
C LEU A 8 -2.12 2.48 -14.90
N ARG A 9 -0.85 2.91 -14.88
CA ARG A 9 -0.38 4.14 -15.56
C ARG A 9 -0.73 4.23 -17.05
N ASP A 10 -0.76 3.07 -17.75
CA ASP A 10 -1.05 2.96 -19.18
C ASP A 10 -2.50 2.51 -19.44
N LYS A 11 -3.36 2.55 -18.41
CA LYS A 11 -4.78 2.21 -18.46
C LYS A 11 -5.64 3.44 -18.21
N ASN A 12 -6.86 3.42 -18.74
CA ASN A 12 -7.85 4.42 -18.36
C ASN A 12 -8.49 4.01 -17.04
N PHE A 13 -8.22 4.72 -15.97
CA PHE A 13 -8.73 4.39 -14.63
C PHE A 13 -9.21 5.62 -13.86
N ALA A 14 -10.21 5.41 -13.05
CA ALA A 14 -10.69 6.38 -12.07
C ALA A 14 -9.97 6.15 -10.73
N TYR A 15 -9.67 7.21 -10.00
CA TYR A 15 -8.94 7.18 -8.74
C TYR A 15 -9.70 7.86 -7.61
N LEU A 16 -9.87 7.14 -6.49
CA LEU A 16 -10.42 7.66 -5.24
C LEU A 16 -9.46 7.37 -4.10
N ASN A 17 -9.07 8.41 -3.37
CA ASN A 17 -8.23 8.29 -2.16
C ASN A 17 -9.06 8.60 -0.92
N PHE A 18 -9.25 7.61 -0.07
CA PHE A 18 -10.00 7.70 1.19
C PHE A 18 -9.19 8.22 2.38
N ASP A 19 -7.94 8.66 2.19
CA ASP A 19 -7.25 9.55 3.14
C ASP A 19 -7.76 11.01 3.03
N ASN A 20 -8.54 11.32 1.98
CA ASN A 20 -9.10 12.65 1.79
C ASN A 20 -10.32 12.86 2.70
N TYR A 21 -10.13 13.68 3.74
CA TYR A 21 -11.18 14.00 4.71
C TYR A 21 -12.43 14.61 4.07
N SER A 22 -12.26 15.53 3.11
CA SER A 22 -13.40 16.17 2.44
C SER A 22 -14.26 15.18 1.64
N LEU A 23 -13.62 14.15 1.07
CA LEU A 23 -14.35 13.07 0.40
C LEU A 23 -15.17 12.25 1.40
N LEU A 24 -14.59 11.94 2.55
CA LEU A 24 -15.27 11.16 3.60
C LEU A 24 -16.41 11.94 4.25
N GLU A 25 -16.23 13.23 4.49
CA GLU A 25 -17.26 14.08 5.10
C GLU A 25 -18.49 14.27 4.17
N ALA A 26 -18.23 14.42 2.87
CA ALA A 26 -19.28 14.61 1.86
C ALA A 26 -19.69 13.31 1.16
N TRP A 27 -19.44 12.15 1.79
CA TRP A 27 -19.64 10.86 1.15
C TRP A 27 -21.09 10.59 0.74
N ASP A 28 -21.29 10.45 -0.56
CA ASP A 28 -22.51 9.93 -1.18
C ASP A 28 -22.11 9.03 -2.36
N ALA A 29 -22.38 7.73 -2.23
CA ALA A 29 -21.96 6.74 -3.22
C ALA A 29 -22.48 7.03 -4.63
N ASN A 30 -23.74 7.49 -4.74
CA ASN A 30 -24.36 7.80 -6.04
C ASN A 30 -23.77 9.06 -6.67
N LEU A 31 -23.48 10.06 -5.84
CA LEU A 31 -22.84 11.28 -6.29
C LEU A 31 -21.41 10.99 -6.78
N VAL A 32 -20.65 10.24 -5.99
CA VAL A 32 -19.27 9.84 -6.33
C VAL A 32 -19.23 9.07 -7.65
N MET A 33 -20.14 8.11 -7.86
CA MET A 33 -20.19 7.35 -9.13
C MET A 33 -20.45 8.26 -10.34
N ARG A 34 -21.37 9.23 -10.23
CA ARG A 34 -21.62 10.21 -11.29
C ARG A 34 -20.40 11.10 -11.55
N MET A 35 -19.74 11.55 -10.47
CA MET A 35 -18.52 12.34 -10.61
C MET A 35 -17.38 11.54 -11.25
N LEU A 36 -17.25 10.25 -10.98
CA LEU A 36 -16.27 9.40 -11.64
C LEU A 36 -16.54 9.29 -13.14
N ASP A 37 -17.80 9.10 -13.54
CA ASP A 37 -18.19 9.03 -14.95
C ASP A 37 -17.92 10.36 -15.69
N ASP A 38 -18.10 11.49 -15.00
CA ASP A 38 -17.88 12.84 -15.56
C ASP A 38 -16.38 13.19 -15.64
N VAL A 39 -15.59 12.87 -14.60
CA VAL A 39 -14.17 13.23 -14.50
C VAL A 39 -13.27 12.27 -15.27
N TYR A 40 -13.63 10.99 -15.30
CA TYR A 40 -12.85 9.91 -15.93
C TYR A 40 -13.66 9.18 -17.02
N PRO A 41 -14.07 9.85 -18.10
CA PRO A 41 -14.95 9.23 -19.09
C PRO A 41 -14.34 7.97 -19.68
N GLY A 42 -15.11 6.87 -19.67
CA GLY A 42 -14.70 5.60 -20.24
C GLY A 42 -13.65 4.84 -19.45
N TYR A 43 -13.50 5.09 -18.16
CA TYR A 43 -12.56 4.33 -17.33
C TYR A 43 -12.88 2.83 -17.35
N GLU A 44 -11.80 2.03 -17.39
CA GLU A 44 -11.88 0.57 -17.35
C GLU A 44 -11.72 0.02 -15.94
N TYR A 45 -11.00 0.74 -15.08
CA TYR A 45 -10.68 0.35 -13.70
C TYR A 45 -11.05 1.46 -12.72
N ILE A 46 -11.35 1.08 -11.49
CA ILE A 46 -11.46 2.02 -10.37
C ILE A 46 -10.40 1.63 -9.33
N LEU A 47 -9.47 2.54 -9.05
CA LEU A 47 -8.51 2.40 -7.97
C LEU A 47 -9.07 3.05 -6.71
N LEU A 48 -9.33 2.23 -5.69
CA LEU A 48 -9.80 2.63 -4.37
C LEU A 48 -8.62 2.55 -3.39
N ASP A 49 -8.08 3.71 -3.02
CA ASP A 49 -6.88 3.82 -2.20
C ASP A 49 -7.25 4.09 -0.74
N GLU A 50 -6.65 3.31 0.21
CA GLU A 50 -6.93 3.36 1.65
C GLU A 50 -8.43 3.18 1.99
N VAL A 51 -9.06 2.23 1.30
CA VAL A 51 -10.53 2.03 1.33
C VAL A 51 -11.10 1.79 2.72
N GLN A 52 -10.32 1.23 3.65
CA GLN A 52 -10.73 0.97 5.04
C GLN A 52 -11.09 2.25 5.83
N ASN A 53 -10.73 3.43 5.32
CA ASN A 53 -11.12 4.69 5.94
C ASN A 53 -12.59 5.05 5.68
N LEU A 54 -13.22 4.42 4.69
CA LEU A 54 -14.65 4.59 4.41
C LEU A 54 -15.49 3.61 5.26
N ASN A 55 -16.41 4.12 6.05
CA ASN A 55 -17.35 3.26 6.77
C ASN A 55 -18.29 2.52 5.78
N GLY A 56 -18.39 1.19 5.93
CA GLY A 56 -19.23 0.35 5.05
C GLY A 56 -18.64 0.15 3.66
N TRP A 57 -17.35 0.35 3.49
CA TRP A 57 -16.63 0.18 2.23
C TRP A 57 -16.84 -1.21 1.61
N ASP A 58 -16.91 -2.24 2.42
CA ASP A 58 -17.10 -3.63 2.04
C ASP A 58 -18.40 -3.86 1.26
N LEU A 59 -19.48 -3.28 1.75
CA LEU A 59 -20.80 -3.33 1.09
C LEU A 59 -20.77 -2.57 -0.23
N TRP A 60 -20.17 -1.40 -0.26
CA TRP A 60 -20.06 -0.60 -1.47
C TRP A 60 -19.16 -1.25 -2.53
N VAL A 61 -18.02 -1.81 -2.13
CA VAL A 61 -17.16 -2.61 -3.03
C VAL A 61 -17.91 -3.80 -3.61
N SER A 62 -18.71 -4.51 -2.79
CA SER A 62 -19.56 -5.60 -3.27
C SER A 62 -20.60 -5.13 -4.30
N GLU A 63 -21.16 -3.95 -4.11
CA GLU A 63 -22.09 -3.35 -5.06
C GLU A 63 -21.39 -3.02 -6.38
N LEU A 64 -20.23 -2.34 -6.35
CA LEU A 64 -19.44 -2.04 -7.54
C LEU A 64 -19.06 -3.31 -8.31
N TYR A 65 -18.66 -4.37 -7.58
CA TYR A 65 -18.36 -5.65 -8.20
C TYR A 65 -19.59 -6.24 -8.91
N ARG A 66 -20.78 -6.20 -8.28
CA ARG A 66 -22.04 -6.67 -8.90
C ARG A 66 -22.43 -5.84 -10.14
N LEU A 67 -22.06 -4.56 -10.18
CA LEU A 67 -22.22 -3.69 -11.33
C LEU A 67 -21.19 -3.96 -12.44
N GLY A 68 -20.30 -4.96 -12.26
CA GLY A 68 -19.31 -5.36 -13.26
C GLY A 68 -18.11 -4.40 -13.34
N LYS A 69 -17.84 -3.59 -12.30
CA LYS A 69 -16.69 -2.70 -12.27
C LYS A 69 -15.41 -3.49 -11.97
N ASN A 70 -14.32 -3.18 -12.67
CA ASN A 70 -12.99 -3.72 -12.36
C ASN A 70 -12.36 -2.88 -11.25
N LEU A 71 -12.09 -3.50 -10.11
CA LEU A 71 -11.63 -2.81 -8.92
C LEU A 71 -10.18 -3.16 -8.61
N VAL A 72 -9.38 -2.16 -8.31
CA VAL A 72 -8.07 -2.28 -7.65
C VAL A 72 -8.19 -1.60 -6.31
N ILE A 73 -7.92 -2.32 -5.23
CA ILE A 73 -8.16 -1.85 -3.86
C ILE A 73 -6.84 -1.88 -3.12
N THR A 74 -6.51 -0.80 -2.44
CA THR A 74 -5.36 -0.76 -1.54
C THR A 74 -5.78 -0.42 -0.11
N GLY A 75 -4.95 -0.82 0.84
CA GLY A 75 -5.11 -0.44 2.24
C GLY A 75 -3.97 -0.96 3.08
N SER A 76 -3.67 -0.24 4.14
CA SER A 76 -2.58 -0.53 5.07
C SER A 76 -2.88 -1.68 6.04
N ASN A 77 -4.14 -2.16 6.11
CA ASN A 77 -4.57 -3.22 7.01
C ASN A 77 -4.95 -4.51 6.26
N ALA A 78 -3.95 -5.26 5.81
CA ALA A 78 -4.16 -6.48 5.03
C ALA A 78 -5.05 -7.53 5.71
N ARG A 79 -4.98 -7.68 7.05
CA ARG A 79 -5.80 -8.67 7.79
C ARG A 79 -7.26 -8.26 7.85
N MET A 80 -7.54 -6.99 8.12
CA MET A 80 -8.91 -6.47 8.16
C MET A 80 -9.54 -6.54 6.77
N LEU A 81 -8.82 -6.02 5.75
CA LEU A 81 -9.25 -6.10 4.36
C LEU A 81 -9.56 -7.54 3.92
N SER A 82 -8.66 -8.49 4.19
CA SER A 82 -8.87 -9.88 3.78
C SER A 82 -10.03 -10.53 4.52
N SER A 83 -10.25 -10.27 5.81
CA SER A 83 -11.39 -10.83 6.55
C SER A 83 -12.73 -10.26 6.10
N GLU A 84 -12.81 -8.95 5.88
CA GLU A 84 -14.03 -8.29 5.39
C GLU A 84 -14.31 -8.66 3.94
N MET A 85 -13.29 -8.66 3.06
CA MET A 85 -13.43 -9.11 1.68
C MET A 85 -13.83 -10.58 1.56
N ALA A 86 -13.32 -11.45 2.43
CA ALA A 86 -13.69 -12.86 2.44
C ALA A 86 -15.17 -13.08 2.73
N THR A 87 -15.79 -12.24 3.57
CA THR A 87 -17.21 -12.31 3.87
C THR A 87 -18.09 -11.80 2.72
N VAL A 88 -17.66 -10.76 2.03
CA VAL A 88 -18.46 -10.04 1.04
C VAL A 88 -18.24 -10.53 -0.40
N LEU A 89 -16.98 -10.88 -0.74
CA LEU A 89 -16.58 -11.30 -2.09
C LEU A 89 -16.00 -12.72 -2.15
N THR A 90 -16.48 -13.64 -1.35
CA THR A 90 -15.97 -15.01 -1.21
C THR A 90 -15.36 -15.58 -2.52
N GLY A 91 -14.03 -15.70 -2.57
CA GLY A 91 -13.31 -16.28 -3.70
C GLY A 91 -13.29 -15.48 -5.02
N LYS A 92 -13.74 -14.21 -5.00
CA LYS A 92 -13.90 -13.36 -6.19
C LYS A 92 -12.88 -12.21 -6.24
N TYR A 93 -11.79 -12.32 -5.52
CA TYR A 93 -10.69 -11.35 -5.56
C TYR A 93 -9.34 -12.04 -5.52
N LEU A 94 -8.33 -11.38 -6.02
CA LEU A 94 -6.93 -11.76 -5.90
C LEU A 94 -6.25 -10.83 -4.90
N GLN A 95 -5.69 -11.42 -3.85
CA GLN A 95 -4.90 -10.65 -2.88
C GLN A 95 -3.42 -10.67 -3.24
N VAL A 96 -2.81 -9.50 -3.23
CA VAL A 96 -1.37 -9.32 -3.39
C VAL A 96 -0.85 -8.62 -2.15
N GLU A 97 0.00 -9.30 -1.39
CA GLU A 97 0.67 -8.70 -0.25
C GLU A 97 1.93 -7.98 -0.72
N MET A 98 2.06 -6.70 -0.37
CA MET A 98 3.21 -5.88 -0.71
C MET A 98 4.09 -5.70 0.51
N LEU A 99 5.30 -6.24 0.44
CA LEU A 99 6.33 -6.11 1.47
C LEU A 99 7.39 -5.09 1.04
N PRO A 100 8.22 -4.59 1.96
CA PRO A 100 9.47 -3.92 1.60
C PRO A 100 10.33 -4.81 0.70
N PHE A 101 11.32 -4.24 0.01
CA PHE A 101 12.24 -5.02 -0.82
C PHE A 101 12.82 -6.20 -0.05
N SER A 102 12.77 -7.39 -0.62
CA SER A 102 13.56 -8.53 -0.17
C SER A 102 15.06 -8.23 -0.36
N LEU A 103 15.92 -9.03 0.26
CA LEU A 103 17.38 -8.89 0.07
C LEU A 103 17.77 -9.08 -1.41
N GLU A 104 17.09 -9.97 -2.12
CA GLU A 104 17.33 -10.20 -3.56
C GLU A 104 16.95 -8.97 -4.38
N GLU A 105 15.74 -8.42 -4.18
CA GLU A 105 15.31 -7.18 -4.85
C GLU A 105 16.21 -5.98 -4.50
N PHE A 106 16.72 -5.94 -3.26
CA PHE A 106 17.69 -4.92 -2.86
C PHE A 106 19.02 -5.06 -3.60
N PHE A 107 19.49 -6.30 -3.82
CA PHE A 107 20.68 -6.53 -4.63
C PHE A 107 20.46 -6.16 -6.09
N ASP A 108 19.32 -6.54 -6.67
CA ASP A 108 18.95 -6.18 -8.05
C ASP A 108 18.89 -4.67 -8.24
N TRP A 109 18.31 -3.95 -7.28
CA TRP A 109 18.32 -2.48 -7.26
C TRP A 109 19.74 -1.91 -7.32
N ASN A 110 20.67 -2.52 -6.58
CA ASN A 110 22.08 -2.15 -6.56
C ASN A 110 22.88 -2.76 -7.73
N LYS A 111 22.23 -3.40 -8.69
CA LYS A 111 22.83 -4.04 -9.89
C LYS A 111 23.81 -5.15 -9.55
N LEU A 112 23.57 -5.88 -8.48
CA LEU A 112 24.32 -7.04 -8.06
C LEU A 112 23.45 -8.30 -8.26
N ASP A 113 23.81 -9.13 -9.24
CA ASP A 113 23.12 -10.38 -9.52
C ASP A 113 23.65 -11.52 -8.61
N LEU A 114 22.81 -11.99 -7.69
CA LEU A 114 23.17 -13.08 -6.77
C LEU A 114 23.39 -14.42 -7.46
N HIS A 115 22.80 -14.63 -8.65
CA HIS A 115 22.94 -15.86 -9.40
C HIS A 115 24.23 -15.91 -10.26
N MET A 116 24.86 -14.74 -10.45
CA MET A 116 26.07 -14.60 -11.28
C MET A 116 27.18 -13.81 -10.57
N LEU A 117 27.36 -14.04 -9.27
CA LEU A 117 28.39 -13.39 -8.47
C LEU A 117 29.80 -13.71 -9.00
N LYS A 118 30.54 -12.66 -9.32
CA LYS A 118 31.95 -12.75 -9.63
C LYS A 118 32.79 -12.60 -8.35
N PRO A 119 34.07 -13.06 -8.35
CA PRO A 119 34.93 -12.87 -7.19
C PRO A 119 35.05 -11.43 -6.71
N GLU A 120 34.99 -10.45 -7.63
CA GLU A 120 35.01 -9.02 -7.37
C GLU A 120 33.75 -8.50 -6.65
N ASP A 121 32.61 -9.19 -6.81
CA ASP A 121 31.33 -8.83 -6.25
C ASP A 121 31.16 -9.29 -4.80
N ILE A 122 31.98 -10.24 -4.34
CA ILE A 122 31.83 -10.85 -3.00
C ILE A 122 31.95 -9.81 -1.89
N THR A 123 32.96 -8.93 -1.95
CA THR A 123 33.14 -7.88 -0.94
C THR A 123 31.94 -6.91 -0.95
N ASN A 124 31.44 -6.55 -2.13
CA ASN A 124 30.30 -5.66 -2.28
C ASN A 124 29.00 -6.32 -1.74
N SER A 125 28.82 -7.62 -1.95
CA SER A 125 27.66 -8.34 -1.40
C SER A 125 27.60 -8.31 0.13
N PHE A 126 28.75 -8.41 0.81
CA PHE A 126 28.80 -8.27 2.27
C PHE A 126 28.45 -6.85 2.74
N VAL A 127 28.96 -5.82 2.05
CA VAL A 127 28.65 -4.43 2.36
C VAL A 127 27.16 -4.14 2.16
N LEU A 128 26.57 -4.60 1.06
CA LEU A 128 25.15 -4.44 0.79
C LEU A 128 24.28 -5.23 1.76
N THR A 129 24.72 -6.42 2.18
CA THR A 129 24.01 -7.21 3.20
C THR A 129 23.97 -6.48 4.53
N ASP A 130 25.11 -5.95 4.99
CA ASP A 130 25.18 -5.18 6.24
C ASP A 130 24.31 -3.91 6.17
N ASP A 131 24.30 -3.21 5.02
CA ASP A 131 23.44 -2.07 4.76
C ASP A 131 21.94 -2.44 4.86
N TYR A 132 21.54 -3.54 4.19
CA TYR A 132 20.17 -4.04 4.26
C TYR A 132 19.75 -4.45 5.67
N LEU A 133 20.62 -5.12 6.42
CA LEU A 133 20.33 -5.53 7.80
C LEU A 133 20.19 -4.34 8.76
N ARG A 134 20.88 -3.24 8.50
CA ARG A 134 20.80 -2.02 9.32
C ARG A 134 19.64 -1.10 8.95
N ASN A 135 19.35 -0.99 7.67
CA ASN A 135 18.44 0.04 7.14
C ASN A 135 17.14 -0.53 6.58
N GLY A 136 17.06 -1.85 6.35
CA GLY A 136 15.90 -2.53 5.79
C GLY A 136 15.70 -2.27 4.31
N GLY A 137 14.57 -2.77 3.80
CA GLY A 137 14.23 -2.74 2.38
C GLY A 137 13.11 -1.75 2.00
N TYR A 138 12.82 -0.73 2.83
CA TYR A 138 11.82 0.27 2.44
C TYR A 138 12.26 1.04 1.20
N PRO A 139 11.42 1.15 0.14
CA PRO A 139 11.80 1.77 -1.13
C PRO A 139 12.35 3.19 -0.97
N GLU A 140 11.77 3.99 -0.08
CA GLU A 140 12.21 5.36 0.21
C GLU A 140 13.61 5.40 0.82
N VAL A 141 13.93 4.44 1.68
CA VAL A 141 15.25 4.30 2.31
C VAL A 141 16.27 3.84 1.27
N VAL A 142 15.89 2.87 0.44
CA VAL A 142 16.75 2.32 -0.61
C VAL A 142 17.08 3.37 -1.67
N ALA A 143 16.10 4.20 -2.04
CA ALA A 143 16.25 5.26 -3.03
C ALA A 143 17.01 6.49 -2.50
N SER A 144 16.90 6.81 -1.20
CA SER A 144 17.47 8.02 -0.61
C SER A 144 18.18 7.75 0.70
N ARG A 145 19.44 7.35 0.64
CA ARG A 145 20.29 7.03 1.80
C ARG A 145 20.53 8.20 2.78
N GLN A 146 20.30 9.44 2.36
CA GLN A 146 20.60 10.62 3.18
C GLN A 146 19.62 10.85 4.33
N LEU A 147 18.41 10.32 4.24
CA LEU A 147 17.33 10.52 5.22
C LEU A 147 16.93 9.25 5.97
N THR A 148 17.73 8.19 5.85
CA THR A 148 17.35 6.83 6.31
C THR A 148 16.90 6.80 7.76
N ARG A 149 17.69 7.33 8.69
CA ARG A 149 17.39 7.25 10.12
C ARG A 149 16.17 8.09 10.50
N SER A 150 16.13 9.33 10.06
CA SER A 150 15.02 10.23 10.31
C SER A 150 13.70 9.70 9.72
N TYR A 151 13.76 9.10 8.52
CA TYR A 151 12.61 8.46 7.90
C TYR A 151 12.13 7.24 8.69
N LEU A 152 13.05 6.35 9.10
CA LEU A 152 12.71 5.15 9.86
C LEU A 152 12.12 5.48 11.24
N ASP A 153 12.67 6.48 11.94
CA ASP A 153 12.13 6.96 13.21
C ASP A 153 10.69 7.50 13.01
N THR A 154 10.48 8.33 12.00
CA THR A 154 9.15 8.85 11.67
C THR A 154 8.16 7.73 11.26
N LEU A 155 8.64 6.76 10.49
CA LEU A 155 7.82 5.61 10.07
C LEU A 155 7.44 4.75 11.29
N PHE A 156 8.39 4.47 12.17
CA PHE A 156 8.17 3.71 13.40
C PHE A 156 7.13 4.40 14.28
N ASP A 157 7.29 5.69 14.55
CA ASP A 157 6.33 6.49 15.30
C ASP A 157 4.93 6.47 14.66
N SER A 158 4.88 6.59 13.34
CA SER A 158 3.61 6.55 12.60
C SER A 158 2.90 5.20 12.71
N ILE A 159 3.64 4.09 12.66
CA ILE A 159 3.11 2.74 12.84
C ILE A 159 2.60 2.56 14.27
N ILE A 160 3.39 2.95 15.27
CA ILE A 160 2.99 2.87 16.69
C ILE A 160 1.71 3.67 16.93
N TRP A 161 1.65 4.91 16.45
CA TRP A 161 0.48 5.77 16.65
C TRP A 161 -0.76 5.33 15.86
N LYS A 162 -0.62 5.09 14.55
CA LYS A 162 -1.77 4.77 13.69
C LYS A 162 -2.23 3.33 13.88
N ASP A 163 -1.30 2.39 13.91
CA ASP A 163 -1.64 0.97 13.84
C ASP A 163 -1.78 0.30 15.19
N VAL A 164 -1.00 0.67 16.17
CA VAL A 164 -1.06 0.04 17.49
C VAL A 164 -1.94 0.82 18.44
N ALA A 165 -1.64 2.10 18.69
CA ALA A 165 -2.34 2.88 19.70
C ALA A 165 -3.81 3.12 19.33
N LYS A 166 -4.10 3.56 18.10
CA LYS A 166 -5.47 3.82 17.64
C LYS A 166 -6.30 2.55 17.55
N ARG A 167 -5.70 1.44 17.08
CA ARG A 167 -6.39 0.16 16.88
C ARG A 167 -6.73 -0.56 18.17
N HIS A 168 -5.84 -0.49 19.16
CA HIS A 168 -6.00 -1.18 20.44
C HIS A 168 -6.51 -0.27 21.57
N ASN A 169 -6.92 0.99 21.27
CA ASN A 169 -7.35 1.98 22.26
C ASN A 169 -6.36 2.13 23.41
N VAL A 170 -5.05 2.09 23.11
CA VAL A 170 -4.00 2.21 24.13
C VAL A 170 -4.02 3.63 24.67
N ARG A 171 -4.29 3.74 25.99
CA ARG A 171 -4.41 5.07 26.66
C ARG A 171 -3.05 5.74 26.89
N ASN A 172 -1.96 4.97 26.91
CA ASN A 172 -0.62 5.46 27.23
C ASN A 172 0.38 4.92 26.19
N VAL A 173 0.64 5.70 25.16
CA VAL A 173 1.51 5.29 24.03
C VAL A 173 2.99 5.24 24.43
N THR A 174 3.37 5.98 25.51
CA THR A 174 4.72 5.95 26.07
C THR A 174 5.12 4.58 26.65
N ASP A 175 4.15 3.72 26.92
CA ASP A 175 4.40 2.36 27.45
C ASP A 175 4.67 1.32 26.33
N LEU A 176 4.66 1.76 25.07
CA LEU A 176 4.92 0.92 23.88
C LEU A 176 6.37 1.04 23.34
N ASN A 177 7.20 1.89 23.95
CA ASN A 177 8.61 2.09 23.60
C ASN A 177 9.55 1.27 24.49
#